data_0b3e65fc31683855f1fb5ebc8ff6900a
#
_entry.id   0b3e65fc31683855f1fb5ebc8ff6900a
#
_cell.length_a   1.000
_cell.length_b   1.000
_cell.length_c   1.000
_cell.angle_alpha   90.00
_cell.angle_beta   90.00
_cell.angle_gamma   90.00
#
_symmetry.space_group_name_H-M   'P 1'
#
loop_
_entity.id
_entity.type
_entity.pdbx_description
1 polymer ?
#
loop_
_entity_poly.entity_id
_entity_poly.type
_entity_poly.pdbx_seq_one_letter_code
_entity_poly.pdbx_strand_id
1 'polypeptide(L)'
;MISLNFPAYNFRFKSSENKVRIFDVIRKKFVVLQPEEWVRQHVLQQLILDKKYPKSLINVEKQLLLNGLKKRYDVVVYNPDGSIKLLVECKASNIPITKSVFDQIARYNMDLKASYLMVTNGLQHYYCQMDYDGKKYRFLEDIPMYASIP
;
A
#
# COMPACT_ATOMS: atom_id res chain seq x y z
N MET A 1 -12.83 -12.22 -9.58
CA MET A 1 -11.48 -11.62 -9.53
C MET A 1 -10.44 -12.72 -9.42
N ILE A 2 -9.27 -12.49 -9.93
CA ILE A 2 -8.21 -13.51 -9.88
C ILE A 2 -7.69 -13.67 -8.45
N SER A 3 -7.12 -14.84 -8.18
CA SER A 3 -6.47 -15.13 -6.91
C SER A 3 -5.13 -14.41 -6.87
N LEU A 4 -4.87 -13.69 -5.78
CA LEU A 4 -3.63 -12.94 -5.58
C LEU A 4 -2.68 -13.71 -4.65
N ASN A 5 -1.41 -13.34 -4.67
CA ASN A 5 -0.38 -13.93 -3.81
C ASN A 5 -0.42 -13.29 -2.41
N PHE A 6 -1.54 -13.48 -1.73
CA PHE A 6 -1.80 -13.08 -0.35
C PHE A 6 -2.50 -14.23 0.35
N PRO A 7 -2.53 -14.25 1.69
CA PRO A 7 -3.43 -15.15 2.40
C PRO A 7 -4.89 -14.91 1.99
N ALA A 8 -5.74 -15.89 2.22
CA ALA A 8 -7.17 -15.73 1.95
C ALA A 8 -7.78 -14.84 3.03
N TYR A 9 -8.45 -13.77 2.60
CA TYR A 9 -9.16 -12.86 3.49
C TYR A 9 -10.64 -12.87 3.19
N ASN A 10 -11.47 -12.56 4.18
CA ASN A 10 -12.91 -12.44 4.02
C ASN A 10 -13.26 -10.99 3.67
N PHE A 11 -13.87 -10.81 2.51
CA PHE A 11 -14.32 -9.50 2.05
C PHE A 11 -15.83 -9.46 1.99
N ARG A 12 -16.39 -8.27 2.14
CA ARG A 12 -17.82 -8.02 1.97
C ARG A 12 -18.05 -7.41 0.60
N PHE A 13 -18.99 -7.96 -0.14
CA PHE A 13 -19.36 -7.50 -1.48
C PHE A 13 -20.83 -7.11 -1.52
N LYS A 14 -21.17 -6.22 -2.43
CA LYS A 14 -22.55 -5.99 -2.83
C LYS A 14 -22.61 -5.60 -4.30
N SER A 15 -23.73 -5.87 -4.95
CA SER A 15 -24.00 -5.43 -6.31
C SER A 15 -24.93 -4.22 -6.25
N SER A 16 -24.59 -3.15 -6.94
CA SER A 16 -25.32 -1.90 -6.96
C SER A 16 -25.04 -1.20 -8.28
N GLU A 17 -26.11 -0.74 -8.97
CA GLU A 17 -25.98 -0.02 -10.25
C GLU A 17 -25.21 -0.81 -11.30
N ASN A 18 -25.46 -2.13 -11.38
CA ASN A 18 -24.82 -3.08 -12.28
C ASN A 18 -23.30 -3.21 -12.07
N LYS A 19 -22.80 -2.87 -10.88
CA LYS A 19 -21.40 -2.99 -10.51
C LYS A 19 -21.24 -3.78 -9.23
N VAL A 20 -20.17 -4.60 -9.18
CA VAL A 20 -19.76 -5.26 -7.95
C VAL A 20 -18.94 -4.27 -7.14
N ARG A 21 -19.24 -4.16 -5.86
CA ARG A 21 -18.53 -3.27 -4.92
C ARG A 21 -17.98 -4.10 -3.78
N ILE A 22 -16.85 -3.65 -3.24
CA ILE A 22 -16.18 -4.26 -2.10
C ILE A 22 -16.15 -3.27 -0.94
N PHE A 23 -16.35 -3.76 0.29
CA PHE A 23 -16.34 -2.89 1.47
C PHE A 23 -14.91 -2.59 1.89
N ASP A 24 -14.58 -1.29 1.98
CA ASP A 24 -13.30 -0.80 2.46
C ASP A 24 -13.42 -0.48 3.95
N VAL A 25 -12.70 -1.21 4.79
CA VAL A 25 -12.79 -1.09 6.25
C VAL A 25 -12.14 0.21 6.77
N ILE A 26 -11.28 0.84 6.00
CA ILE A 26 -10.65 2.12 6.36
C ILE A 26 -11.54 3.29 5.96
N ARG A 27 -11.97 3.32 4.68
CA ARG A 27 -12.87 4.36 4.19
C ARG A 27 -14.31 4.18 4.68
N LYS A 28 -14.65 2.99 5.21
CA LYS A 28 -15.95 2.63 5.77
C LYS A 28 -17.09 2.81 4.77
N LYS A 29 -16.87 2.35 3.55
CA LYS A 29 -17.85 2.40 2.47
C LYS A 29 -17.57 1.32 1.44
N PHE A 30 -18.61 1.01 0.64
CA PHE A 30 -18.44 0.15 -0.52
C PHE A 30 -17.85 0.96 -1.68
N VAL A 31 -16.84 0.40 -2.33
CA VAL A 31 -16.18 1.02 -3.49
C VAL A 31 -16.24 0.06 -4.67
N VAL A 32 -16.23 0.59 -5.89
CA VAL A 32 -16.31 -0.25 -7.09
C VAL A 32 -15.10 -1.17 -7.14
N LEU A 33 -15.36 -2.47 -7.35
CA LEU A 33 -14.31 -3.47 -7.41
C LEU A 33 -13.66 -3.44 -8.80
N GLN A 34 -12.47 -2.91 -8.86
CA GLN A 34 -11.61 -2.88 -10.04
C GLN A 34 -10.32 -3.63 -9.75
N PRO A 35 -9.54 -4.02 -10.76
CA PRO A 35 -8.32 -4.81 -10.55
C PRO A 35 -7.34 -4.20 -9.55
N GLU A 36 -7.10 -2.90 -9.63
CA GLU A 36 -6.21 -2.22 -8.67
C GLU A 36 -6.82 -2.15 -7.27
N GLU A 37 -8.15 -1.93 -7.17
CA GLU A 37 -8.84 -1.92 -5.88
C GLU A 37 -8.78 -3.30 -5.21
N TRP A 38 -8.86 -4.37 -6.00
CA TRP A 38 -8.71 -5.74 -5.50
C TRP A 38 -7.36 -5.94 -4.82
N VAL A 39 -6.29 -5.43 -5.43
CA VAL A 39 -4.95 -5.46 -4.85
C VAL A 39 -4.89 -4.63 -3.56
N ARG A 40 -5.41 -3.41 -3.60
CA ARG A 40 -5.41 -2.51 -2.43
C ARG A 40 -6.12 -3.13 -1.24
N GLN A 41 -7.27 -3.76 -1.44
CA GLN A 41 -8.02 -4.37 -0.35
C GLN A 41 -7.26 -5.51 0.32
N HIS A 42 -6.51 -6.30 -0.46
CA HIS A 42 -5.64 -7.32 0.10
C HIS A 42 -4.51 -6.71 0.94
N VAL A 43 -3.91 -5.62 0.47
CA VAL A 43 -2.88 -4.91 1.23
C VAL A 43 -3.43 -4.43 2.57
N LEU A 44 -4.62 -3.83 2.57
CA LEU A 44 -5.25 -3.35 3.81
C LEU A 44 -5.46 -4.49 4.80
N GLN A 45 -5.96 -5.63 4.34
CA GLN A 45 -6.17 -6.79 5.21
C GLN A 45 -4.84 -7.34 5.75
N GLN A 46 -3.81 -7.40 4.91
CA GLN A 46 -2.48 -7.83 5.34
C GLN A 46 -1.96 -6.92 6.45
N LEU A 47 -2.02 -5.62 6.26
CA LEU A 47 -1.53 -4.66 7.26
C LEU A 47 -2.28 -4.78 8.58
N ILE A 48 -3.60 -4.89 8.51
CA ILE A 48 -4.45 -4.92 9.71
C ILE A 48 -4.36 -6.26 10.44
N LEU A 49 -4.60 -7.36 9.71
CA LEU A 49 -4.75 -8.69 10.33
C LEU A 49 -3.41 -9.37 10.58
N ASP A 50 -2.50 -9.33 9.61
CA ASP A 50 -1.26 -10.08 9.70
C ASP A 50 -0.13 -9.27 10.33
N LYS A 51 -0.06 -7.97 10.04
CA LYS A 51 1.04 -7.12 10.49
C LYS A 51 0.67 -6.20 11.65
N LYS A 52 -0.59 -6.23 12.08
CA LYS A 52 -1.09 -5.55 13.29
C LYS A 52 -0.94 -4.01 13.26
N TYR A 53 -1.04 -3.42 12.08
CA TYR A 53 -1.05 -1.97 11.95
C TYR A 53 -2.39 -1.41 12.43
N PRO A 54 -2.37 -0.37 13.28
CA PRO A 54 -3.63 0.24 13.76
C PRO A 54 -4.40 0.89 12.62
N LYS A 55 -5.69 0.61 12.53
CA LYS A 55 -6.56 1.19 11.50
C LYS A 55 -6.53 2.72 11.53
N SER A 56 -6.43 3.32 12.72
CA SER A 56 -6.43 4.78 12.89
C SER A 56 -5.23 5.47 12.25
N LEU A 57 -4.15 4.73 11.96
CA LEU A 57 -2.94 5.28 11.35
C LEU A 57 -2.88 5.00 9.86
N ILE A 58 -3.83 4.25 9.30
CA ILE A 58 -3.88 3.88 7.89
C ILE A 58 -4.80 4.84 7.13
N ASN A 59 -4.30 5.41 6.04
CA ASN A 59 -5.06 6.27 5.14
C ASN A 59 -5.06 5.69 3.75
N VAL A 60 -6.20 5.77 3.06
CA VAL A 60 -6.38 5.24 1.70
C VAL A 60 -6.62 6.40 0.75
N GLU A 61 -5.98 6.37 -0.40
CA GLU A 61 -6.05 7.42 -1.43
C GLU A 61 -5.68 8.79 -0.86
N LYS A 62 -4.63 8.82 -0.05
CA LYS A 62 -4.17 10.05 0.60
C LYS A 62 -3.38 10.92 -0.38
N GLN A 63 -3.77 12.18 -0.48
CA GLN A 63 -3.04 13.16 -1.27
C GLN A 63 -1.91 13.76 -0.45
N LEU A 64 -0.69 13.74 -1.00
CA LEU A 64 0.49 14.33 -0.38
C LEU A 64 1.15 15.29 -1.36
N LEU A 65 1.96 16.22 -0.84
CA LEU A 65 2.78 17.11 -1.65
C LEU A 65 4.16 16.50 -1.85
N LEU A 66 4.57 16.33 -3.10
CA LEU A 66 5.90 15.86 -3.46
C LEU A 66 6.49 16.85 -4.45
N ASN A 67 7.58 17.52 -4.07
CA ASN A 67 8.22 18.54 -4.88
C ASN A 67 7.25 19.64 -5.37
N GLY A 68 6.34 20.05 -4.47
CA GLY A 68 5.33 21.06 -4.76
C GLY A 68 4.14 20.56 -5.57
N LEU A 69 4.14 19.31 -6.01
CA LEU A 69 3.05 18.71 -6.78
C LEU A 69 2.20 17.81 -5.90
N LYS A 70 0.90 17.81 -6.14
CA LYS A 70 -0.02 16.91 -5.43
C LYS A 70 0.03 15.55 -6.07
N LYS A 71 0.27 14.52 -5.25
CA LYS A 71 0.23 13.12 -5.67
C LYS A 71 -0.64 12.34 -4.71
N ARG A 72 -1.49 11.45 -5.25
CA ARG A 72 -2.33 10.57 -4.45
C ARG A 72 -1.67 9.21 -4.31
N TYR A 73 -1.59 8.73 -3.07
CA TYR A 73 -1.00 7.43 -2.73
C TYR A 73 -2.09 6.45 -2.37
N ASP A 74 -1.89 5.19 -2.75
CA ASP A 74 -2.88 4.13 -2.49
C ASP A 74 -3.09 3.90 -1.01
N VAL A 75 -2.02 3.75 -0.26
CA VAL A 75 -2.06 3.59 1.19
C VAL A 75 -0.89 4.36 1.80
N VAL A 76 -1.19 5.12 2.85
CA VAL A 76 -0.18 5.80 3.66
C VAL A 76 -0.41 5.43 5.12
N VAL A 77 0.62 4.92 5.78
CA VAL A 77 0.57 4.65 7.21
C VAL A 77 1.43 5.66 7.94
N TYR A 78 0.84 6.34 8.92
CA TYR A 78 1.54 7.31 9.72
C TYR A 78 2.03 6.71 11.03
N ASN A 79 3.11 7.29 11.57
CA ASN A 79 3.46 7.11 12.97
C ASN A 79 2.58 8.01 13.83
N PRO A 80 2.47 7.75 15.15
CA PRO A 80 1.69 8.62 16.04
C PRO A 80 2.16 10.08 16.04
N ASP A 81 3.44 10.35 15.72
CA ASP A 81 3.98 11.71 15.67
C ASP A 81 3.68 12.43 14.34
N GLY A 82 2.98 11.78 13.41
CA GLY A 82 2.62 12.36 12.12
C GLY A 82 3.63 12.12 11.00
N SER A 83 4.79 11.53 11.29
CA SER A 83 5.73 11.13 10.24
C SER A 83 5.20 9.92 9.48
N ILE A 84 5.70 9.72 8.26
CA ILE A 84 5.23 8.62 7.41
C ILE A 84 6.04 7.37 7.70
N LYS A 85 5.35 6.30 8.10
CA LYS A 85 5.97 5.00 8.34
C LYS A 85 6.08 4.20 7.06
N LEU A 86 5.00 4.11 6.28
CA LEU A 86 4.90 3.24 5.12
C LEU A 86 4.12 3.94 4.02
N LEU A 87 4.66 3.88 2.80
CA LEU A 87 3.94 4.21 1.57
C LEU A 87 3.70 2.93 0.80
N VAL A 88 2.49 2.78 0.24
CA VAL A 88 2.15 1.65 -0.61
C VAL A 88 1.67 2.16 -1.95
N GLU A 89 2.22 1.62 -3.03
CA GLU A 89 1.71 1.79 -4.38
C GLU A 89 1.19 0.45 -4.91
N CYS A 90 -0.06 0.44 -5.30
CA CYS A 90 -0.75 -0.73 -5.85
C CYS A 90 -0.90 -0.58 -7.35
N LYS A 91 -0.69 -1.68 -8.07
CA LYS A 91 -0.92 -1.79 -9.49
C LYS A 91 -1.90 -2.93 -9.73
N ALA A 92 -2.61 -2.91 -10.85
CA ALA A 92 -3.43 -4.04 -11.24
C ALA A 92 -2.54 -5.25 -11.53
N SER A 93 -3.08 -6.46 -11.36
CA SER A 93 -2.30 -7.70 -11.45
C SER A 93 -1.71 -7.96 -12.84
N ASN A 94 -2.26 -7.33 -13.88
CA ASN A 94 -1.73 -7.45 -15.24
C ASN A 94 -0.61 -6.43 -15.55
N ILE A 95 -0.24 -5.59 -14.59
CA ILE A 95 0.83 -4.62 -14.76
C ILE A 95 2.10 -5.19 -14.13
N PRO A 96 3.15 -5.50 -14.92
CA PRO A 96 4.36 -6.06 -14.36
C PRO A 96 5.14 -5.01 -13.56
N ILE A 97 5.79 -5.46 -12.49
CA ILE A 97 6.69 -4.61 -11.70
C ILE A 97 8.10 -5.16 -11.89
N THR A 98 8.92 -4.41 -12.61
CA THR A 98 10.33 -4.75 -12.79
C THR A 98 11.16 -4.06 -11.71
N LYS A 99 12.39 -4.52 -11.52
CA LYS A 99 13.32 -3.87 -10.60
C LYS A 99 13.57 -2.41 -10.99
N SER A 100 13.64 -2.14 -12.29
CA SER A 100 13.83 -0.78 -12.82
C SER A 100 12.64 0.13 -12.46
N VAL A 101 11.41 -0.36 -12.62
CA VAL A 101 10.20 0.39 -12.25
C VAL A 101 10.18 0.64 -10.75
N PHE A 102 10.53 -0.36 -9.95
CA PHE A 102 10.60 -0.19 -8.50
C PHE A 102 11.63 0.87 -8.11
N ASP A 103 12.82 0.84 -8.70
CA ASP A 103 13.87 1.81 -8.42
C ASP A 103 13.40 3.24 -8.72
N GLN A 104 12.70 3.43 -9.82
CA GLN A 104 12.10 4.72 -10.20
C GLN A 104 11.13 5.22 -9.13
N ILE A 105 10.23 4.33 -8.67
CA ILE A 105 9.26 4.68 -7.64
C ILE A 105 9.95 5.03 -6.33
N ALA A 106 10.94 4.23 -5.92
CA ALA A 106 11.67 4.45 -4.69
C ALA A 106 12.39 5.80 -4.69
N ARG A 107 13.10 6.10 -5.78
CA ARG A 107 13.84 7.37 -5.90
C ARG A 107 12.92 8.56 -5.97
N TYR A 108 11.80 8.45 -6.70
CA TYR A 108 10.83 9.53 -6.80
C TYR A 108 10.23 9.88 -5.43
N ASN A 109 10.01 8.87 -4.58
CA ASN A 109 9.37 9.06 -3.28
C ASN A 109 10.37 9.33 -2.14
N MET A 110 11.66 9.43 -2.44
CA MET A 110 12.71 9.62 -1.42
C MET A 110 12.47 10.88 -0.58
N ASP A 111 11.94 11.94 -1.17
CA ASP A 111 11.74 13.23 -0.48
C ASP A 111 10.61 13.18 0.56
N LEU A 112 9.73 12.20 0.50
CA LEU A 112 8.65 12.05 1.48
C LEU A 112 9.15 11.45 2.80
N LYS A 113 10.36 10.89 2.81
CA LYS A 113 11.01 10.34 4.00
C LYS A 113 10.18 9.29 4.74
N ALA A 114 9.43 8.47 3.99
CA ALA A 114 8.79 7.30 4.59
C ALA A 114 9.85 6.28 5.00
N SER A 115 9.65 5.61 6.13
CA SER A 115 10.62 4.60 6.60
C SER A 115 10.61 3.36 5.70
N TYR A 116 9.44 2.99 5.18
CA TYR A 116 9.26 1.80 4.36
C TYR A 116 8.44 2.12 3.11
N LEU A 117 8.70 1.37 2.06
CA LEU A 117 7.95 1.45 0.81
C LEU A 117 7.55 0.03 0.38
N MET A 118 6.30 -0.11 -0.04
CA MET A 118 5.79 -1.33 -0.65
C MET A 118 5.23 -0.99 -2.03
N VAL A 119 5.60 -1.78 -3.03
CA VAL A 119 5.01 -1.72 -4.37
C VAL A 119 4.52 -3.12 -4.70
N THR A 120 3.27 -3.24 -5.12
CA THR A 120 2.67 -4.54 -5.38
C THR A 120 1.65 -4.48 -6.52
N ASN A 121 1.58 -5.56 -7.29
CA ASN A 121 0.49 -5.79 -8.23
C ASN A 121 -0.40 -6.97 -7.80
N GLY A 122 -0.23 -7.43 -6.55
CA GLY A 122 -0.97 -8.56 -6.01
C GLY A 122 -0.33 -9.91 -6.27
N LEU A 123 0.48 -10.05 -7.31
CA LEU A 123 1.19 -11.27 -7.65
C LEU A 123 2.66 -11.18 -7.28
N GLN A 124 3.22 -9.99 -7.40
CA GLN A 124 4.59 -9.68 -7.01
C GLN A 124 4.56 -8.54 -5.99
N HIS A 125 5.33 -8.70 -4.92
CA HIS A 125 5.43 -7.73 -3.85
C HIS A 125 6.90 -7.35 -3.67
N TYR A 126 7.15 -6.05 -3.60
CA TYR A 126 8.47 -5.54 -3.28
C TYR A 126 8.36 -4.67 -2.04
N TYR A 127 9.20 -4.95 -1.05
CA TYR A 127 9.27 -4.22 0.20
C TYR A 127 10.66 -3.67 0.37
N CYS A 128 10.80 -2.43 0.82
CA CYS A 128 12.11 -1.92 1.13
C CYS A 128 12.10 -0.98 2.33
N GLN A 129 13.23 -0.92 2.99
CA GLN A 129 13.53 0.07 4.01
C GLN A 129 14.33 1.19 3.35
N MET A 130 13.91 2.43 3.59
CA MET A 130 14.56 3.60 3.00
C MET A 130 15.68 4.10 3.91
N ASP A 131 16.82 4.46 3.29
CA ASP A 131 17.95 5.08 3.95
C ASP A 131 18.17 6.45 3.33
N TYR A 132 17.73 7.49 4.01
CA TYR A 132 17.77 8.86 3.49
C TYR A 132 19.15 9.47 3.53
N ASP A 133 19.97 9.11 4.53
CA ASP A 133 21.32 9.62 4.66
C ASP A 133 22.19 9.10 3.51
N GLY A 134 22.07 7.82 3.18
CA GLY A 134 22.77 7.21 2.06
C GLY A 134 22.09 7.39 0.72
N LYS A 135 20.88 7.97 0.69
CA LYS A 135 20.03 8.13 -0.51
C LYS A 135 19.86 6.82 -1.26
N LYS A 136 19.58 5.74 -0.52
CA LYS A 136 19.44 4.39 -1.03
C LYS A 136 18.32 3.66 -0.29
N TYR A 137 18.04 2.44 -0.73
CA TYR A 137 17.05 1.59 -0.07
C TYR A 137 17.56 0.16 -0.03
N ARG A 138 17.02 -0.61 0.91
CA ARG A 138 17.36 -2.01 1.11
C ARG A 138 16.11 -2.85 1.00
N PHE A 139 16.10 -3.86 0.13
CA PHE A 139 14.98 -4.78 0.01
C PHE A 139 14.81 -5.62 1.26
N LEU A 140 13.55 -5.87 1.60
CA LEU A 140 13.12 -6.75 2.68
C LEU A 140 12.35 -7.91 2.09
N GLU A 141 12.33 -9.05 2.79
CA GLU A 141 11.55 -10.21 2.35
C GLU A 141 10.06 -10.03 2.63
N ASP A 142 9.71 -9.21 3.61
CA ASP A 142 8.34 -8.96 4.01
C ASP A 142 8.24 -7.60 4.68
N ILE A 143 7.01 -7.11 4.82
CA ILE A 143 6.70 -5.92 5.58
C ILE A 143 6.88 -6.25 7.08
N PRO A 144 7.57 -5.41 7.87
CA PRO A 144 7.71 -5.67 9.31
C PRO A 144 6.37 -5.58 10.03
N MET A 145 6.20 -6.37 11.09
CA MET A 145 5.07 -6.21 12.02
C MET A 145 5.13 -4.81 12.63
N TYR A 146 3.96 -4.24 12.88
CA TYR A 146 3.91 -2.88 13.45
C TYR A 146 4.70 -2.76 14.76
N ALA A 147 4.55 -3.71 15.66
CA ALA A 147 5.21 -3.70 16.97
C ALA A 147 6.73 -3.86 16.90
N SER A 148 7.29 -4.38 15.79
CA SER A 148 8.73 -4.57 15.61
C SER A 148 9.42 -3.40 14.91
N ILE A 149 8.67 -2.37 14.53
CA ILE A 149 9.21 -1.17 13.89
C ILE A 149 9.58 -0.16 14.99
N PRO A 150 10.84 0.24 15.06
CA PRO A 150 11.28 1.22 16.08
C PRO A 150 10.55 2.55 15.96
#